data_7730c43f37033aa76ddfbce94f6ebd8c
#
_entry.id   7730c43f37033aa76ddfbce94f6ebd8c
#
_cell.length_a   1.000
_cell.length_b   1.000
_cell.length_c   1.000
_cell.angle_alpha   90.00
_cell.angle_beta   90.00
_cell.angle_gamma   90.00
#
_symmetry.space_group_name_H-M   'P 1'
#
loop_
_entity.id
_entity.type
_entity.pdbx_description
1 polymer ?
#
loop_
_entity_poly.entity_id
_entity_poly.type
_entity_poly.pdbx_seq_one_letter_code
_entity_poly.pdbx_strand_id
1 'polypeptide(L)'
;TVTMQIIHANSTTEANLTYTITIELYHEDAPYHADNFRRLAQTGMYDDVTFHRVIDDFMIQGGDFENNDGTGGHAAQWYGYCDGESMNSADDCSSETLYTLPDEAENGLRHLPCMVSMAKTSLPNTGGSQFFIMPDDITEHTWLNEVHTVFGKVISGCEHITTLSHVQTDSNNKPVIPVIITSTT
;
A
#
# COMPACT_ATOMS: atom_id res chain seq x y z
N THR A 1 -6.74 -13.06 -4.50
CA THR A 1 -5.31 -12.66 -4.64
C THR A 1 -5.15 -11.56 -5.66
N VAL A 2 -4.08 -10.79 -5.50
CA VAL A 2 -3.62 -9.77 -6.48
C VAL A 2 -2.17 -10.10 -6.84
N THR A 3 -1.86 -10.16 -8.12
CA THR A 3 -0.47 -10.28 -8.61
C THR A 3 0.03 -8.91 -9.02
N MET A 4 1.23 -8.55 -8.56
CA MET A 4 1.85 -7.25 -8.82
C MET A 4 3.21 -7.46 -9.47
N GLN A 5 3.43 -6.79 -10.61
CA GLN A 5 4.71 -6.73 -11.29
C GLN A 5 5.42 -5.43 -10.92
N ILE A 6 6.67 -5.53 -10.52
CA ILE A 6 7.46 -4.38 -10.07
C ILE A 6 8.76 -4.36 -10.87
N ILE A 7 9.20 -3.19 -11.31
CA ILE A 7 10.51 -2.98 -11.92
C ILE A 7 11.36 -2.04 -11.09
N HIS A 8 12.66 -2.29 -11.09
CA HIS A 8 13.67 -1.40 -10.56
C HIS A 8 14.87 -1.42 -11.50
N ALA A 9 15.29 -0.27 -11.98
CA ALA A 9 16.46 -0.18 -12.87
C ALA A 9 17.72 -0.52 -12.10
N ASN A 10 18.59 -1.35 -12.72
CA ASN A 10 19.92 -1.60 -12.19
C ASN A 10 20.87 -0.50 -12.68
N SER A 11 21.38 0.32 -11.78
CA SER A 11 22.30 1.43 -12.09
C SER A 11 23.62 0.99 -12.72
N THR A 12 24.00 -0.29 -12.59
CA THR A 12 25.27 -0.80 -13.11
C THR A 12 25.18 -1.37 -14.50
N THR A 13 24.00 -1.80 -14.93
CA THR A 13 23.79 -2.47 -16.24
C THR A 13 22.75 -1.80 -17.12
N GLU A 14 22.08 -0.74 -16.64
CA GLU A 14 20.93 -0.09 -17.28
C GLU A 14 19.76 -1.06 -17.58
N ALA A 15 19.81 -2.29 -17.09
CA ALA A 15 18.76 -3.27 -17.24
C ALA A 15 17.74 -3.13 -16.10
N ASN A 16 16.47 -3.18 -16.44
CA ASN A 16 15.42 -3.27 -15.43
C ASN A 16 15.39 -4.69 -14.84
N LEU A 17 15.40 -4.76 -13.52
CA LEU A 17 15.08 -5.98 -12.79
C LEU A 17 13.58 -6.03 -12.57
N THR A 18 12.97 -7.16 -12.90
CA THR A 18 11.53 -7.39 -12.73
C THR A 18 11.30 -8.33 -11.55
N TYR A 19 10.38 -7.95 -10.71
CA TYR A 19 9.96 -8.70 -9.53
C TYR A 19 8.46 -8.98 -9.60
N THR A 20 8.06 -10.18 -9.24
CA THR A 20 6.65 -10.57 -9.18
C THR A 20 6.30 -10.94 -7.75
N ILE A 21 5.26 -10.34 -7.21
CA ILE A 21 4.69 -10.74 -5.92
C ILE A 21 3.23 -11.14 -6.09
N THR A 22 2.75 -12.02 -5.21
CA THR A 22 1.34 -12.36 -5.10
C THR A 22 0.86 -12.04 -3.69
N ILE A 23 -0.19 -11.25 -3.60
CA ILE A 23 -0.80 -10.81 -2.35
C ILE A 23 -2.13 -11.55 -2.15
N GLU A 24 -2.28 -12.24 -1.04
CA GLU A 24 -3.55 -12.72 -0.55
C GLU A 24 -4.25 -11.62 0.23
N LEU A 25 -5.55 -11.42 -0.03
CA LEU A 25 -6.36 -10.40 0.63
C LEU A 25 -7.29 -11.04 1.67
N TYR A 26 -7.38 -10.46 2.85
CA TYR A 26 -8.14 -10.96 3.99
C TYR A 26 -9.54 -10.33 4.06
N HIS A 27 -10.43 -10.80 3.20
CA HIS A 27 -11.81 -10.27 3.08
C HIS A 27 -12.68 -10.51 4.31
N GLU A 28 -12.36 -11.49 5.15
CA GLU A 28 -13.10 -11.77 6.38
C GLU A 28 -12.68 -10.83 7.51
N ASP A 29 -11.39 -10.47 7.58
CA ASP A 29 -10.82 -9.68 8.66
C ASP A 29 -10.81 -8.17 8.37
N ALA A 30 -10.71 -7.79 7.09
CA ALA A 30 -10.68 -6.40 6.63
C ALA A 30 -11.44 -6.24 5.31
N PRO A 31 -12.78 -6.41 5.32
CA PRO A 31 -13.58 -6.46 4.11
C PRO A 31 -13.52 -5.20 3.25
N TYR A 32 -13.52 -4.01 3.85
CA TYR A 32 -13.44 -2.75 3.10
C TYR A 32 -12.08 -2.53 2.48
N HIS A 33 -11.00 -2.75 3.24
CA HIS A 33 -9.63 -2.60 2.75
C HIS A 33 -9.30 -3.62 1.66
N ALA A 34 -9.70 -4.87 1.85
CA ALA A 34 -9.48 -5.93 0.86
C ALA A 34 -10.25 -5.68 -0.45
N ASP A 35 -11.51 -5.24 -0.37
CA ASP A 35 -12.31 -4.87 -1.55
C ASP A 35 -11.73 -3.65 -2.26
N ASN A 36 -11.36 -2.62 -1.52
CA ASN A 36 -10.74 -1.40 -2.03
C ASN A 36 -9.45 -1.70 -2.81
N PHE A 37 -8.51 -2.41 -2.17
CA PHE A 37 -7.24 -2.77 -2.81
C PHE A 37 -7.45 -3.61 -4.07
N ARG A 38 -8.35 -4.60 -4.01
CA ARG A 38 -8.71 -5.42 -5.16
C ARG A 38 -9.27 -4.58 -6.32
N ARG A 39 -10.17 -3.62 -6.03
CA ARG A 39 -10.75 -2.74 -7.06
C ARG A 39 -9.71 -1.85 -7.70
N LEU A 40 -8.86 -1.19 -6.90
CA LEU A 40 -7.77 -0.34 -7.40
C LEU A 40 -6.81 -1.14 -8.28
N ALA A 41 -6.45 -2.36 -7.87
CA ALA A 41 -5.62 -3.24 -8.66
C ALA A 41 -6.28 -3.64 -9.99
N GLN A 42 -7.54 -4.09 -9.95
CA GLN A 42 -8.27 -4.56 -11.13
C GLN A 42 -8.58 -3.46 -12.15
N THR A 43 -8.68 -2.22 -11.70
CA THR A 43 -8.92 -1.06 -12.59
C THR A 43 -7.63 -0.41 -13.08
N GLY A 44 -6.46 -0.98 -12.76
CA GLY A 44 -5.16 -0.47 -13.19
C GLY A 44 -4.74 0.83 -12.50
N MET A 45 -5.37 1.20 -11.37
CA MET A 45 -5.02 2.43 -10.66
C MET A 45 -3.62 2.40 -10.06
N TYR A 46 -3.07 1.21 -9.81
CA TYR A 46 -1.71 1.05 -9.32
C TYR A 46 -0.65 0.93 -10.42
N ASP A 47 -1.06 0.85 -11.69
CA ASP A 47 -0.13 0.75 -12.81
C ASP A 47 0.67 2.06 -12.96
N ASP A 48 1.98 1.92 -13.17
CA ASP A 48 2.96 3.02 -13.24
C ASP A 48 3.15 3.83 -11.93
N VAL A 49 2.62 3.34 -10.80
CA VAL A 49 2.75 3.97 -9.48
C VAL A 49 4.04 3.51 -8.78
N THR A 50 4.72 4.43 -8.11
CA THR A 50 5.98 4.16 -7.44
C THR A 50 5.83 3.77 -5.98
N PHE A 51 6.80 3.02 -5.47
CA PHE A 51 7.06 2.96 -4.03
C PHE A 51 7.86 4.20 -3.64
N HIS A 52 7.16 5.25 -3.23
CA HIS A 52 7.73 6.59 -3.01
C HIS A 52 8.47 6.74 -1.67
N ARG A 53 8.28 5.78 -0.75
CA ARG A 53 8.93 5.77 0.57
C ARG A 53 9.37 4.36 0.91
N VAL A 54 10.69 4.19 1.09
CA VAL A 54 11.33 2.92 1.38
C VAL A 54 12.27 3.10 2.56
N ILE A 55 12.08 2.31 3.61
CA ILE A 55 12.91 2.35 4.81
C ILE A 55 13.34 0.91 5.14
N ASP A 56 14.64 0.69 5.13
CA ASP A 56 15.27 -0.57 5.52
C ASP A 56 14.85 -0.98 6.95
N ASP A 57 14.73 -2.26 7.21
CA ASP A 57 14.24 -2.84 8.46
C ASP A 57 12.83 -2.37 8.88
N PHE A 58 12.08 -1.73 7.98
CA PHE A 58 10.75 -1.23 8.28
C PHE A 58 9.71 -1.65 7.24
N MET A 59 9.63 -0.95 6.09
CA MET A 59 8.60 -1.20 5.08
C MET A 59 8.93 -0.54 3.74
N ILE A 60 8.21 -0.95 2.69
CA ILE A 60 8.11 -0.20 1.44
C ILE A 60 6.68 0.30 1.27
N GLN A 61 6.51 1.58 0.99
CA GLN A 61 5.20 2.25 0.86
C GLN A 61 5.01 2.81 -0.55
N GLY A 62 3.83 2.55 -1.10
CA GLY A 62 3.40 3.05 -2.40
C GLY A 62 1.89 3.24 -2.47
N GLY A 63 1.36 3.31 -3.68
CA GLY A 63 -0.08 3.38 -3.91
C GLY A 63 -0.65 4.80 -3.99
N ASP A 64 0.19 5.84 -4.01
CA ASP A 64 -0.22 7.21 -4.35
C ASP A 64 -0.27 7.38 -5.87
N PHE A 65 -1.40 7.03 -6.47
CA PHE A 65 -1.58 7.09 -7.91
C PHE A 65 -1.84 8.50 -8.45
N GLU A 66 -2.04 9.49 -7.59
CA GLU A 66 -2.25 10.88 -7.99
C GLU A 66 -0.92 11.64 -8.09
N ASN A 67 -0.07 11.55 -7.05
CA ASN A 67 1.11 12.41 -6.92
C ASN A 67 2.43 11.65 -6.82
N ASN A 68 2.44 10.37 -6.49
CA ASN A 68 3.66 9.55 -6.26
C ASN A 68 4.63 10.11 -5.21
N ASP A 69 4.12 10.85 -4.23
CA ASP A 69 4.91 11.50 -3.18
C ASP A 69 4.36 11.31 -1.76
N GLY A 70 3.22 10.61 -1.64
CA GLY A 70 2.57 10.33 -0.38
C GLY A 70 1.45 11.30 0.01
N THR A 71 1.18 12.31 -0.83
CA THR A 71 0.16 13.34 -0.53
C THR A 71 -1.21 13.05 -1.13
N GLY A 72 -1.30 12.10 -2.07
CA GLY A 72 -2.53 11.79 -2.81
C GLY A 72 -3.01 10.37 -2.65
N GLY A 73 -3.93 10.01 -3.52
CA GLY A 73 -4.60 8.71 -3.53
C GLY A 73 -5.87 8.69 -2.69
N HIS A 74 -6.88 8.00 -3.17
CA HIS A 74 -8.19 7.91 -2.53
C HIS A 74 -8.77 6.50 -2.65
N ALA A 75 -9.86 6.21 -1.94
CA ALA A 75 -10.54 4.93 -2.03
C ALA A 75 -11.19 4.72 -3.41
N ALA A 76 -11.29 3.47 -3.84
CA ALA A 76 -11.81 3.07 -5.15
C ALA A 76 -13.29 3.45 -5.39
N GLN A 77 -14.03 3.61 -4.31
CA GLN A 77 -15.45 3.96 -4.31
C GLN A 77 -15.87 4.53 -2.96
N TRP A 78 -17.13 4.89 -2.83
CA TRP A 78 -17.73 5.30 -1.57
C TRP A 78 -17.83 4.14 -0.57
N TYR A 79 -17.23 4.32 0.61
CA TYR A 79 -17.29 3.39 1.76
C TYR A 79 -17.87 4.05 3.02
N GLY A 80 -18.56 5.19 2.88
CA GLY A 80 -19.19 5.90 3.98
C GLY A 80 -18.37 7.01 4.61
N TYR A 81 -17.17 7.28 4.09
CA TYR A 81 -16.24 8.27 4.65
C TYR A 81 -15.69 9.23 3.59
N CYS A 82 -15.60 10.50 3.96
CA CYS A 82 -15.05 11.60 3.17
C CYS A 82 -14.00 12.31 4.01
N ASP A 83 -12.73 12.25 3.61
CA ASP A 83 -11.60 12.85 4.32
C ASP A 83 -11.58 12.49 5.84
N GLY A 84 -11.87 11.22 6.12
CA GLY A 84 -11.92 10.69 7.50
C GLY A 84 -13.24 10.88 8.24
N GLU A 85 -14.15 11.66 7.69
CA GLU A 85 -15.45 11.95 8.34
C GLU A 85 -16.55 11.03 7.79
N SER A 86 -17.33 10.42 8.69
CA SER A 86 -18.48 9.60 8.32
C SER A 86 -19.59 10.46 7.74
N MET A 87 -20.12 10.08 6.58
CA MET A 87 -21.23 10.78 5.91
C MET A 87 -22.30 9.79 5.46
N ASN A 88 -23.56 10.26 5.39
CA ASN A 88 -24.71 9.41 5.04
C ASN A 88 -24.78 9.06 3.55
N SER A 89 -24.21 9.91 2.71
CA SER A 89 -24.28 9.77 1.24
C SER A 89 -22.98 10.22 0.59
N ALA A 90 -22.64 9.61 -0.54
CA ALA A 90 -21.57 10.07 -1.41
C ALA A 90 -21.79 11.50 -1.91
N ASP A 91 -23.06 11.90 -2.09
CA ASP A 91 -23.43 13.26 -2.54
C ASP A 91 -23.07 14.35 -1.52
N ASP A 92 -22.87 13.97 -0.25
CA ASP A 92 -22.43 14.90 0.81
C ASP A 92 -20.91 15.14 0.77
N CYS A 93 -20.15 14.31 0.07
CA CYS A 93 -18.71 14.46 -0.12
C CYS A 93 -18.43 15.33 -1.35
N SER A 94 -17.60 16.36 -1.20
CA SER A 94 -17.37 17.35 -2.25
C SER A 94 -16.61 16.82 -3.47
N SER A 95 -15.89 15.70 -3.34
CA SER A 95 -15.13 15.06 -4.41
C SER A 95 -14.89 13.58 -4.12
N GLU A 96 -14.86 12.74 -5.16
CA GLU A 96 -14.43 11.33 -5.06
C GLU A 96 -12.97 11.21 -4.64
N THR A 97 -12.15 12.23 -4.92
CA THR A 97 -10.74 12.27 -4.49
C THR A 97 -10.57 12.37 -2.97
N LEU A 98 -11.65 12.60 -2.23
CA LEU A 98 -11.69 12.63 -0.77
C LEU A 98 -12.28 11.34 -0.16
N TYR A 99 -12.61 10.34 -0.97
CA TYR A 99 -13.12 9.08 -0.44
C TYR A 99 -12.05 8.36 0.37
N THR A 100 -12.41 7.98 1.59
CA THR A 100 -11.57 7.24 2.52
C THR A 100 -12.28 6.01 3.05
N LEU A 101 -11.56 5.19 3.82
CA LEU A 101 -12.02 3.92 4.36
C LEU A 101 -12.27 4.04 5.87
N PRO A 102 -13.29 3.36 6.41
CA PRO A 102 -13.36 3.12 7.84
C PRO A 102 -12.14 2.30 8.29
N ASP A 103 -11.54 2.63 9.42
CA ASP A 103 -10.48 1.80 9.99
C ASP A 103 -11.02 0.40 10.35
N GLU A 104 -10.25 -0.63 10.02
CA GLU A 104 -10.50 -2.03 10.41
C GLU A 104 -9.30 -2.59 11.18
N ALA A 105 -8.59 -1.73 11.92
CA ALA A 105 -7.31 -2.05 12.54
C ALA A 105 -7.40 -3.02 13.73
N GLU A 106 -8.54 -3.05 14.44
CA GLU A 106 -8.80 -3.96 15.57
C GLU A 106 -9.30 -5.34 15.11
N ASN A 107 -8.70 -5.89 14.05
CA ASN A 107 -9.11 -7.16 13.43
C ASN A 107 -8.29 -8.38 13.91
N GLY A 108 -7.42 -8.20 14.89
CA GLY A 108 -6.57 -9.26 15.43
C GLY A 108 -5.34 -9.59 14.59
N LEU A 109 -5.19 -8.98 13.40
CA LEU A 109 -4.00 -9.14 12.57
C LEU A 109 -2.86 -8.24 13.08
N ARG A 110 -1.64 -8.66 12.82
CA ARG A 110 -0.43 -8.02 13.36
C ARG A 110 0.53 -7.69 12.21
N HIS A 111 1.38 -6.67 12.43
CA HIS A 111 2.38 -6.24 11.46
C HIS A 111 3.63 -7.15 11.49
N LEU A 112 3.44 -8.40 11.06
CA LEU A 112 4.45 -9.44 10.93
C LEU A 112 5.15 -9.34 9.55
N PRO A 113 6.27 -10.08 9.33
CA PRO A 113 6.89 -10.17 8.02
C PRO A 113 5.91 -10.50 6.90
N CYS A 114 6.08 -9.85 5.75
CA CYS A 114 5.30 -10.03 4.53
C CYS A 114 3.84 -9.54 4.57
N MET A 115 3.38 -8.98 5.69
CA MET A 115 2.02 -8.44 5.79
C MET A 115 1.89 -7.14 5.00
N VAL A 116 0.68 -6.90 4.50
CA VAL A 116 0.28 -5.69 3.77
C VAL A 116 -0.70 -4.89 4.61
N SER A 117 -0.42 -3.61 4.79
CA SER A 117 -1.18 -2.74 5.67
C SER A 117 -1.49 -1.39 5.01
N MET A 118 -2.56 -0.73 5.46
CA MET A 118 -3.00 0.56 4.92
C MET A 118 -2.24 1.72 5.55
N ALA A 119 -1.62 2.53 4.70
CA ALA A 119 -1.09 3.83 5.11
C ALA A 119 -2.23 4.83 5.28
N LYS A 120 -2.12 5.67 6.29
CA LYS A 120 -3.08 6.73 6.60
C LYS A 120 -2.41 7.85 7.39
N THR A 121 -3.09 8.97 7.55
CA THR A 121 -2.66 10.04 8.45
C THR A 121 -2.80 9.62 9.93
N SER A 122 -2.44 10.49 10.86
CA SER A 122 -2.65 10.23 12.29
C SER A 122 -4.12 10.23 12.72
N LEU A 123 -5.00 10.75 11.86
CA LEU A 123 -6.44 10.76 12.11
C LEU A 123 -7.09 9.41 11.76
N PRO A 124 -8.18 9.04 12.43
CA PRO A 124 -8.90 7.80 12.08
C PRO A 124 -9.58 7.91 10.72
N ASN A 125 -9.83 6.76 10.10
CA ASN A 125 -10.61 6.61 8.86
C ASN A 125 -10.07 7.42 7.67
N THR A 126 -8.76 7.65 7.60
CA THR A 126 -8.13 8.45 6.54
C THR A 126 -7.36 7.60 5.51
N GLY A 127 -7.44 6.27 5.59
CA GLY A 127 -6.90 5.38 4.57
C GLY A 127 -7.61 5.58 3.23
N GLY A 128 -6.85 5.57 2.14
CA GLY A 128 -7.38 5.72 0.77
C GLY A 128 -6.83 4.64 -0.16
N SER A 129 -5.73 4.91 -0.83
CA SER A 129 -5.09 3.96 -1.75
C SER A 129 -3.68 3.55 -1.34
N GLN A 130 -3.01 4.34 -0.50
CA GLN A 130 -1.62 4.07 -0.12
C GLN A 130 -1.52 2.88 0.83
N PHE A 131 -0.56 2.02 0.57
CA PHE A 131 -0.30 0.82 1.35
C PHE A 131 1.19 0.65 1.59
N PHE A 132 1.55 -0.17 2.57
CA PHE A 132 2.92 -0.57 2.79
C PHE A 132 3.03 -2.08 3.02
N ILE A 133 4.18 -2.61 2.67
CA ILE A 133 4.50 -4.04 2.78
C ILE A 133 5.74 -4.18 3.66
N MET A 134 5.65 -5.04 4.67
CA MET A 134 6.80 -5.39 5.51
C MET A 134 7.71 -6.38 4.80
N PRO A 135 9.04 -6.19 4.82
CA PRO A 135 9.99 -7.19 4.34
C PRO A 135 9.95 -8.48 5.18
N ASP A 136 10.57 -9.56 4.68
CA ASP A 136 10.55 -10.86 5.35
C ASP A 136 11.61 -11.00 6.46
N ASP A 137 12.59 -10.10 6.51
CA ASP A 137 13.71 -10.10 7.45
C ASP A 137 13.51 -9.20 8.69
N ILE A 138 12.30 -8.63 8.83
CA ILE A 138 11.95 -7.83 10.01
C ILE A 138 11.42 -8.70 11.15
N THR A 139 11.39 -8.11 12.34
CA THR A 139 10.53 -8.58 13.43
C THR A 139 9.16 -7.90 13.34
N GLU A 140 8.26 -8.19 14.26
CA GLU A 140 6.96 -7.54 14.33
C GLU A 140 7.07 -6.05 14.64
N HIS A 141 6.32 -5.22 13.91
CA HIS A 141 6.15 -3.79 14.20
C HIS A 141 4.94 -3.57 15.13
N THR A 142 5.14 -3.85 16.42
CA THR A 142 4.04 -3.83 17.42
C THR A 142 3.38 -2.48 17.57
N TRP A 143 4.08 -1.37 17.33
CA TRP A 143 3.56 0.00 17.44
C TRP A 143 2.55 0.37 16.36
N LEU A 144 2.43 -0.43 15.29
CA LEU A 144 1.46 -0.25 14.21
C LEU A 144 0.17 -1.03 14.45
N ASN A 145 0.20 -2.04 15.33
CA ASN A 145 -0.96 -2.89 15.60
C ASN A 145 -2.12 -2.05 16.17
N GLU A 146 -3.34 -2.35 15.75
CA GLU A 146 -4.56 -1.64 16.14
C GLU A 146 -4.60 -0.15 15.72
N VAL A 147 -3.59 0.32 14.99
CA VAL A 147 -3.51 1.69 14.44
C VAL A 147 -3.70 1.68 12.93
N HIS A 148 -2.94 0.83 12.23
CA HIS A 148 -3.05 0.61 10.80
C HIS A 148 -3.75 -0.71 10.51
N THR A 149 -4.59 -0.74 9.49
CA THR A 149 -5.32 -1.95 9.11
C THR A 149 -4.44 -2.88 8.28
N VAL A 150 -4.09 -4.03 8.83
CA VAL A 150 -3.53 -5.15 8.07
C VAL A 150 -4.66 -5.81 7.30
N PHE A 151 -4.52 -5.95 5.98
CA PHE A 151 -5.59 -6.47 5.12
C PHE A 151 -5.14 -7.55 4.13
N GLY A 152 -3.89 -7.94 4.18
CA GLY A 152 -3.36 -8.99 3.30
C GLY A 152 -1.93 -9.40 3.64
N LYS A 153 -1.43 -10.34 2.85
CA LYS A 153 -0.09 -10.89 2.97
C LYS A 153 0.51 -11.23 1.62
N VAL A 154 1.78 -10.95 1.43
CA VAL A 154 2.55 -11.48 0.29
C VAL A 154 2.80 -12.96 0.52
N ILE A 155 2.16 -13.80 -0.28
CA ILE A 155 2.25 -15.27 -0.19
C ILE A 155 3.29 -15.86 -1.16
N SER A 156 3.79 -15.05 -2.10
CA SER A 156 4.85 -15.42 -3.04
C SER A 156 5.66 -14.19 -3.40
N GLY A 157 6.97 -14.28 -3.37
CA GLY A 157 7.88 -13.21 -3.75
C GLY A 157 8.20 -12.20 -2.63
N CYS A 158 7.98 -12.54 -1.36
CA CYS A 158 8.25 -11.62 -0.25
C CYS A 158 9.75 -11.28 -0.13
N GLU A 159 10.63 -12.19 -0.53
CA GLU A 159 12.09 -11.94 -0.65
C GLU A 159 12.41 -10.77 -1.61
N HIS A 160 11.54 -10.51 -2.59
CA HIS A 160 11.68 -9.35 -3.46
C HIS A 160 11.38 -8.04 -2.74
N ILE A 161 10.41 -8.06 -1.81
CA ILE A 161 10.12 -6.90 -0.95
C ILE A 161 11.33 -6.57 -0.08
N THR A 162 11.98 -7.59 0.48
CA THR A 162 13.22 -7.44 1.24
C THR A 162 14.33 -6.86 0.37
N THR A 163 14.54 -7.38 -0.83
CA THR A 163 15.51 -6.82 -1.78
C THR A 163 15.23 -5.35 -2.08
N LEU A 164 13.98 -5.00 -2.33
CA LEU A 164 13.56 -3.62 -2.64
C LEU A 164 13.63 -2.70 -1.42
N SER A 165 13.51 -3.22 -0.20
CA SER A 165 13.68 -2.42 1.02
C SER A 165 15.12 -1.91 1.22
N HIS A 166 16.10 -2.53 0.58
CA HIS A 166 17.52 -2.16 0.64
C HIS A 166 17.99 -1.23 -0.49
N VAL A 167 17.11 -0.75 -1.37
CA VAL A 167 17.52 0.16 -2.45
C VAL A 167 18.00 1.49 -1.88
N GLN A 168 18.90 2.15 -2.59
CA GLN A 168 19.40 3.45 -2.20
C GLN A 168 18.27 4.49 -2.23
N THR A 169 18.14 5.25 -1.15
CA THR A 169 17.15 6.31 -0.98
C THR A 169 17.80 7.66 -0.73
N ASP A 170 17.06 8.73 -0.98
CA ASP A 170 17.44 10.09 -0.63
C ASP A 170 17.12 10.41 0.86
N SER A 171 17.32 11.66 1.27
CA SER A 171 17.08 12.12 2.63
C SER A 171 15.61 12.05 3.06
N ASN A 172 14.67 11.91 2.12
CA ASN A 172 13.24 11.75 2.36
C ASN A 172 12.77 10.29 2.27
N ASN A 173 13.70 9.33 2.26
CA ASN A 173 13.45 7.91 2.08
C ASN A 173 12.80 7.55 0.72
N LYS A 174 12.96 8.40 -0.29
CA LYS A 174 12.51 8.12 -1.64
C LYS A 174 13.60 7.37 -2.41
N PRO A 175 13.31 6.27 -3.10
CA PRO A 175 14.28 5.57 -3.93
C PRO A 175 14.94 6.52 -4.95
N VAL A 176 16.28 6.52 -4.99
CA VAL A 176 17.05 7.35 -5.95
C VAL A 176 16.76 6.91 -7.38
N ILE A 177 16.67 5.60 -7.59
CA ILE A 177 16.16 5.00 -8.83
C ILE A 177 14.75 4.51 -8.53
N PRO A 178 13.72 4.96 -9.28
CA PRO A 178 12.35 4.61 -8.99
C PRO A 178 12.10 3.10 -8.96
N VAL A 179 11.31 2.66 -7.96
CA VAL A 179 10.72 1.33 -7.87
C VAL A 179 9.28 1.48 -8.32
N ILE A 180 8.91 0.87 -9.45
CA ILE A 180 7.66 1.14 -10.14
C ILE A 180 6.82 -0.13 -10.24
N ILE A 181 5.54 -0.04 -9.86
CA ILE A 181 4.54 -1.07 -10.15
C ILE A 181 4.16 -0.94 -11.62
N THR A 182 4.42 -1.95 -12.44
CA THR A 182 4.12 -1.90 -13.88
C THR A 182 2.75 -2.44 -14.23
N SER A 183 2.23 -3.34 -13.41
CA SER A 183 0.87 -3.85 -13.57
C SER A 183 0.37 -4.55 -12.31
N THR A 184 -0.93 -4.56 -12.14
CA THR A 184 -1.65 -5.33 -11.12
C THR A 184 -2.79 -6.11 -11.74
N THR A 185 -2.99 -7.38 -11.29
CA THR A 185 -4.06 -8.28 -11.80
C THR A 185 -4.67 -9.13 -10.69
#